data_808ea717605c8d2774cabeb1f6b718e2
#
_entry.id   808ea717605c8d2774cabeb1f6b718e2
#
_cell.length_a   1.000
_cell.length_b   1.000
_cell.length_c   1.000
_cell.angle_alpha   90.00
_cell.angle_beta   90.00
_cell.angle_gamma   90.00
#
_symmetry.space_group_name_H-M   'P 1'
#
loop_
_entity.id
_entity.type
_entity.pdbx_description
1 polymer ?
#
loop_
_entity_poly.entity_id
_entity_poly.type
_entity_poly.pdbx_seq_one_letter_code
_entity_poly.pdbx_strand_id
1 'polypeptide(L)'
;TQLTKVPAPVALRQTQREITRMGHIAADNLQRALDCFFHYNSAKAASVRSHEESVNILNHLIADAMVDLRSLDLSPENMRRVSMMTIAVTDIERLSDHAENIVEYIEQMNAKKAEMSDAARKELLDMSKDAMDAVYMALDIFEKDDYNKLDQIEILEQHVDDHEKDLINNHIERIMNSLC
;
A
#
# COMPACT_ATOMS: atom_id res chain seq x y z
N THR A 1 12.09 -26.30 -31.84
CA THR A 1 12.60 -25.02 -31.35
C THR A 1 12.57 -25.10 -29.84
N GLN A 2 13.74 -25.34 -29.19
CA GLN A 2 13.86 -25.27 -27.73
C GLN A 2 13.67 -23.81 -27.36
N LEU A 3 12.54 -23.51 -26.75
CA LEU A 3 12.37 -22.29 -25.96
C LEU A 3 13.45 -22.30 -24.86
N THR A 4 14.45 -21.46 -24.98
CA THR A 4 15.49 -21.29 -23.96
C THR A 4 14.77 -20.86 -22.68
N LYS A 5 14.65 -21.79 -21.72
CA LYS A 5 14.07 -21.49 -20.41
C LYS A 5 14.93 -20.40 -19.76
N VAL A 6 14.31 -19.28 -19.40
CA VAL A 6 14.99 -18.20 -18.66
C VAL A 6 15.55 -18.80 -17.35
N PRO A 7 16.84 -18.59 -17.02
CA PRO A 7 17.40 -19.09 -15.77
C PRO A 7 16.63 -18.58 -14.54
N ALA A 8 16.41 -19.44 -13.55
CA ALA A 8 15.65 -19.12 -12.35
C ALA A 8 16.07 -17.80 -11.67
N PRO A 9 17.38 -17.47 -11.49
CA PRO A 9 17.78 -16.20 -10.90
C PRO A 9 17.35 -14.97 -11.70
N VAL A 10 17.31 -15.09 -13.03
CA VAL A 10 16.87 -14.00 -13.92
C VAL A 10 15.36 -13.81 -13.82
N ALA A 11 14.61 -14.91 -13.88
CA ALA A 11 13.15 -14.89 -13.74
C ALA A 11 12.72 -14.32 -12.38
N LEU A 12 13.36 -14.74 -11.29
CA LEU A 12 13.13 -14.20 -9.94
C LEU A 12 13.36 -12.68 -9.87
N ARG A 13 14.47 -12.20 -10.43
CA ARG A 13 14.78 -10.77 -10.44
C ARG A 13 13.79 -9.95 -11.28
N GLN A 14 13.37 -10.48 -12.41
CA GLN A 14 12.36 -9.83 -13.26
C GLN A 14 11.01 -9.74 -12.54
N THR A 15 10.57 -10.83 -11.92
CA THR A 15 9.31 -10.84 -11.15
C THR A 15 9.38 -9.88 -9.96
N GLN A 16 10.48 -9.86 -9.22
CA GLN A 16 10.67 -8.89 -8.12
C GLN A 16 10.56 -7.44 -8.59
N ARG A 17 11.14 -7.10 -9.74
CA ARG A 17 11.04 -5.75 -10.33
C ARG A 17 9.61 -5.39 -10.69
N GLU A 18 8.84 -6.32 -11.26
CA GLU A 18 7.43 -6.05 -11.58
C GLU A 18 6.57 -5.90 -10.32
N ILE A 19 6.83 -6.69 -9.27
CA ILE A 19 6.18 -6.53 -7.96
C ILE A 19 6.53 -5.16 -7.37
N THR A 20 7.79 -4.76 -7.39
CA THR A 20 8.22 -3.43 -6.93
C THR A 20 7.51 -2.30 -7.71
N ARG A 21 7.43 -2.44 -9.03
CA ARG A 21 6.70 -1.46 -9.87
C ARG A 21 5.23 -1.37 -9.50
N MET A 22 4.55 -2.51 -9.32
CA MET A 22 3.17 -2.56 -8.87
C MET A 22 3.01 -1.92 -7.48
N GLY A 23 3.95 -2.19 -6.57
CA GLY A 23 3.97 -1.60 -5.22
C GLY A 23 4.08 -0.08 -5.24
N HIS A 24 4.94 0.49 -6.06
CA HIS A 24 5.04 1.94 -6.22
C HIS A 24 3.76 2.55 -6.78
N ILE A 25 3.13 1.92 -7.78
CA ILE A 25 1.85 2.40 -8.33
C ILE A 25 0.77 2.39 -7.23
N ALA A 26 0.68 1.32 -6.44
CA ALA A 26 -0.28 1.21 -5.35
C ALA A 26 -0.01 2.25 -4.24
N ALA A 27 1.25 2.44 -3.83
CA ALA A 27 1.64 3.42 -2.82
C ALA A 27 1.34 4.86 -3.27
N ASP A 28 1.72 5.21 -4.50
CA ASP A 28 1.42 6.53 -5.08
C ASP A 28 -0.10 6.75 -5.22
N ASN A 29 -0.85 5.69 -5.49
CA ASN A 29 -2.29 5.74 -5.55
C ASN A 29 -2.93 5.94 -4.18
N LEU A 30 -2.42 5.29 -3.14
CA LEU A 30 -2.84 5.51 -1.76
C LEU A 30 -2.54 6.96 -1.32
N GLN A 31 -1.35 7.48 -1.62
CA GLN A 31 -1.03 8.89 -1.36
C GLN A 31 -2.01 9.83 -2.06
N ARG A 32 -2.36 9.54 -3.32
CA ARG A 32 -3.35 10.32 -4.08
C ARG A 32 -4.74 10.26 -3.45
N ALA A 33 -5.15 9.12 -2.93
CA ALA A 33 -6.41 8.96 -2.21
C ALA A 33 -6.43 9.76 -0.91
N LEU A 34 -5.33 9.73 -0.14
CA LEU A 34 -5.15 10.54 1.07
C LEU A 34 -5.19 12.05 0.74
N ASP A 35 -4.50 12.49 -0.31
CA ASP A 35 -4.56 13.88 -0.77
C ASP A 35 -5.99 14.28 -1.16
N CYS A 36 -6.74 13.37 -1.78
CA CYS A 36 -8.14 13.56 -2.13
C CYS A 36 -9.02 13.67 -0.88
N PHE A 37 -8.69 12.93 0.18
CA PHE A 37 -9.39 13.03 1.47
C PHE A 37 -9.26 14.43 2.08
N PHE A 38 -8.08 15.01 2.04
CA PHE A 38 -7.84 16.33 2.62
C PHE A 38 -8.26 17.49 1.70
N HIS A 39 -8.21 17.26 0.37
CA HIS A 39 -8.53 18.24 -0.66
C HIS A 39 -9.30 17.58 -1.80
N TYR A 40 -10.61 17.39 -1.58
CA TYR A 40 -11.44 16.66 -2.55
C TYR A 40 -11.38 17.26 -3.96
N ASN A 41 -11.17 16.36 -4.92
CA ASN A 41 -11.19 16.68 -6.34
C ASN A 41 -11.69 15.45 -7.09
N SER A 42 -12.78 15.60 -7.83
CA SER A 42 -13.41 14.48 -8.58
C SER A 42 -12.50 13.87 -9.64
N ALA A 43 -11.63 14.65 -10.26
CA ALA A 43 -10.66 14.15 -11.23
C ALA A 43 -9.58 13.29 -10.54
N LYS A 44 -9.13 13.68 -9.34
CA LYS A 44 -8.24 12.84 -8.52
C LYS A 44 -8.93 11.53 -8.10
N ALA A 45 -10.19 11.59 -7.67
CA ALA A 45 -10.96 10.41 -7.30
C ALA A 45 -11.09 9.42 -8.48
N ALA A 46 -11.39 9.92 -9.67
CA ALA A 46 -11.43 9.10 -10.89
C ALA A 46 -10.04 8.50 -11.22
N SER A 47 -8.97 9.28 -11.03
CA SER A 47 -7.59 8.81 -11.23
C SER A 47 -7.22 7.69 -10.26
N VAL A 48 -7.68 7.72 -9.01
CA VAL A 48 -7.44 6.63 -8.04
C VAL A 48 -8.02 5.32 -8.55
N ARG A 49 -9.24 5.31 -9.05
CA ARG A 49 -9.88 4.11 -9.62
C ARG A 49 -9.17 3.59 -10.87
N SER A 50 -8.71 4.50 -11.74
CA SER A 50 -7.94 4.10 -12.93
C SER A 50 -6.58 3.46 -12.57
N HIS A 51 -5.93 3.91 -11.50
CA HIS A 51 -4.68 3.30 -11.04
C HIS A 51 -4.91 1.97 -10.33
N GLU A 52 -6.02 1.84 -9.59
CA GLU A 52 -6.43 0.56 -8.99
C GLU A 52 -6.63 -0.50 -10.09
N GLU A 53 -7.33 -0.18 -11.17
CA GLU A 53 -7.46 -1.08 -12.32
C GLU A 53 -6.09 -1.48 -12.92
N SER A 54 -5.14 -0.54 -12.97
CA SER A 54 -3.78 -0.83 -13.43
C SER A 54 -3.04 -1.79 -12.48
N VAL A 55 -3.23 -1.66 -11.17
CA VAL A 55 -2.69 -2.60 -10.18
C VAL A 55 -3.29 -3.99 -10.36
N ASN A 56 -4.60 -4.10 -10.58
CA ASN A 56 -5.27 -5.36 -10.83
C ASN A 56 -4.75 -6.08 -12.07
N ILE A 57 -4.53 -5.35 -13.18
CA ILE A 57 -3.94 -5.92 -14.40
C ILE A 57 -2.54 -6.46 -14.11
N LEU A 58 -1.69 -5.68 -13.40
CA LEU A 58 -0.34 -6.10 -13.03
C LEU A 58 -0.37 -7.31 -12.08
N ASN A 59 -1.29 -7.34 -11.13
CA ASN A 59 -1.47 -8.46 -10.21
C ASN A 59 -1.72 -9.77 -10.98
N HIS A 60 -2.60 -9.76 -11.97
CA HIS A 60 -2.84 -10.94 -12.81
C HIS A 60 -1.59 -11.39 -13.57
N LEU A 61 -0.87 -10.46 -14.19
CA LEU A 61 0.37 -10.76 -14.92
C LEU A 61 1.47 -11.33 -13.99
N ILE A 62 1.59 -10.78 -12.79
CA ILE A 62 2.54 -11.24 -11.78
C ILE A 62 2.13 -12.62 -11.25
N ALA A 63 0.83 -12.87 -11.04
CA ALA A 63 0.32 -14.16 -10.62
C ALA A 63 0.72 -15.28 -11.61
N ASP A 64 0.58 -15.03 -12.91
CA ASP A 64 1.02 -15.97 -13.95
C ASP A 64 2.54 -16.19 -13.88
N ALA A 65 3.34 -15.15 -13.76
CA ALA A 65 4.79 -15.25 -13.60
C ALA A 65 5.19 -16.02 -12.33
N MET A 66 4.44 -15.87 -11.23
CA MET A 66 4.67 -16.62 -9.99
C MET A 66 4.36 -18.12 -10.13
N VAL A 67 3.35 -18.48 -10.94
CA VAL A 67 3.07 -19.88 -11.27
C VAL A 67 4.24 -20.47 -12.07
N ASP A 68 4.73 -19.75 -13.08
CA ASP A 68 5.88 -20.18 -13.87
C ASP A 68 7.14 -20.37 -13.02
N LEU A 69 7.41 -19.42 -12.09
CA LEU A 69 8.54 -19.53 -11.14
C LEU A 69 8.46 -20.81 -10.29
N ARG A 70 7.28 -21.14 -9.77
CA ARG A 70 7.07 -22.34 -8.95
C ARG A 70 7.26 -23.64 -9.72
N SER A 71 7.14 -23.61 -11.05
CA SER A 71 7.37 -24.76 -11.92
C SER A 71 8.86 -25.03 -12.18
N LEU A 72 9.75 -24.11 -11.80
CA LEU A 72 11.19 -24.27 -11.94
C LEU A 72 11.77 -25.10 -10.79
N ASP A 73 12.92 -25.75 -11.06
CA ASP A 73 13.71 -26.40 -10.00
C ASP A 73 14.44 -25.33 -9.19
N LEU A 74 13.83 -24.93 -8.07
CA LEU A 74 14.30 -23.84 -7.22
C LEU A 74 15.07 -24.39 -6.01
N SER A 75 16.17 -23.73 -5.67
CA SER A 75 16.84 -23.95 -4.38
C SER A 75 15.91 -23.57 -3.20
N PRO A 76 16.14 -24.12 -1.99
CA PRO A 76 15.36 -23.74 -0.80
C PRO A 76 15.36 -22.23 -0.52
N GLU A 77 16.47 -21.54 -0.83
CA GLU A 77 16.58 -20.08 -0.70
C GLU A 77 15.66 -19.36 -1.71
N ASN A 78 15.68 -19.78 -2.97
CA ASN A 78 14.81 -19.20 -3.99
C ASN A 78 13.33 -19.50 -3.74
N MET A 79 13.00 -20.66 -3.16
CA MET A 79 11.63 -20.96 -2.72
C MET A 79 11.15 -20.01 -1.63
N ARG A 80 12.02 -19.66 -0.65
CA ARG A 80 11.71 -18.64 0.35
C ARG A 80 11.47 -17.27 -0.28
N ARG A 81 12.30 -16.87 -1.25
CA ARG A 81 12.09 -15.60 -1.99
C ARG A 81 10.74 -15.59 -2.70
N VAL A 82 10.34 -16.66 -3.38
CA VAL A 82 9.03 -16.77 -4.02
C VAL A 82 7.89 -16.64 -3.00
N SER A 83 8.04 -17.23 -1.82
CA SER A 83 7.05 -17.11 -0.74
C SER A 83 6.93 -15.67 -0.25
N MET A 84 8.04 -14.97 -0.05
CA MET A 84 8.05 -13.54 0.32
C MET A 84 7.41 -12.66 -0.77
N MET A 85 7.70 -12.94 -2.04
CA MET A 85 7.06 -12.24 -3.17
C MET A 85 5.54 -12.44 -3.16
N THR A 86 5.06 -13.65 -2.84
CA THR A 86 3.61 -13.93 -2.75
C THR A 86 2.94 -13.09 -1.67
N ILE A 87 3.59 -12.95 -0.50
CA ILE A 87 3.09 -12.09 0.59
C ILE A 87 3.07 -10.63 0.13
N ALA A 88 4.17 -10.14 -0.46
CA ALA A 88 4.27 -8.77 -0.95
C ALA A 88 3.17 -8.43 -1.97
N VAL A 89 2.88 -9.32 -2.92
CA VAL A 89 1.79 -9.14 -3.90
C VAL A 89 0.44 -8.97 -3.20
N THR A 90 0.14 -9.82 -2.21
CA THR A 90 -1.12 -9.74 -1.46
C THR A 90 -1.23 -8.43 -0.67
N ASP A 91 -0.15 -7.96 -0.06
CA ASP A 91 -0.14 -6.73 0.72
C ASP A 91 -0.24 -5.49 -0.19
N ILE A 92 0.37 -5.52 -1.37
CA ILE A 92 0.24 -4.45 -2.38
C ILE A 92 -1.19 -4.36 -2.92
N GLU A 93 -1.85 -5.50 -3.15
CA GLU A 93 -3.26 -5.55 -3.55
C GLU A 93 -4.15 -4.88 -2.48
N ARG A 94 -3.97 -5.26 -1.20
CA ARG A 94 -4.69 -4.63 -0.08
C ARG A 94 -4.44 -3.13 0.00
N LEU A 95 -3.21 -2.69 -0.25
CA LEU A 95 -2.86 -1.27 -0.27
C LEU A 95 -3.65 -0.52 -1.35
N SER A 96 -3.82 -1.13 -2.53
CA SER A 96 -4.61 -0.59 -3.63
C SER A 96 -6.10 -0.52 -3.29
N ASP A 97 -6.65 -1.58 -2.68
CA ASP A 97 -8.05 -1.62 -2.20
C ASP A 97 -8.33 -0.51 -1.18
N HIS A 98 -7.37 -0.25 -0.28
CA HIS A 98 -7.51 0.83 0.69
C HIS A 98 -7.59 2.20 0.03
N ALA A 99 -6.86 2.44 -1.06
CA ALA A 99 -6.95 3.69 -1.81
C ALA A 99 -8.36 3.92 -2.38
N GLU A 100 -8.97 2.87 -2.95
CA GLU A 100 -10.35 2.94 -3.46
C GLU A 100 -11.35 3.17 -2.32
N ASN A 101 -11.24 2.41 -1.22
CA ASN A 101 -12.11 2.57 -0.04
C ASN A 101 -12.07 3.98 0.54
N ILE A 102 -10.89 4.62 0.58
CA ILE A 102 -10.75 6.02 1.02
C ILE A 102 -11.55 6.95 0.10
N VAL A 103 -11.46 6.78 -1.20
CA VAL A 103 -12.21 7.60 -2.16
C VAL A 103 -13.72 7.41 -2.01
N GLU A 104 -14.19 6.17 -1.87
CA GLU A 104 -15.61 5.88 -1.62
C GLU A 104 -16.10 6.54 -0.33
N TYR A 105 -15.30 6.48 0.72
CA TYR A 105 -15.63 7.11 2.00
C TYR A 105 -15.75 8.62 1.88
N ILE A 106 -14.83 9.27 1.17
CA ILE A 106 -14.87 10.72 0.93
C ILE A 106 -16.13 11.10 0.16
N GLU A 107 -16.49 10.36 -0.88
CA GLU A 107 -17.70 10.61 -1.67
C GLU A 107 -18.96 10.49 -0.82
N GLN A 108 -19.01 9.51 0.08
CA GLN A 108 -20.11 9.37 1.04
C GLN A 108 -20.18 10.53 2.03
N MET A 109 -19.04 10.98 2.56
CA MET A 109 -18.98 12.15 3.43
C MET A 109 -19.48 13.41 2.73
N ASN A 110 -19.03 13.64 1.50
CA ASN A 110 -19.45 14.79 0.69
C ASN A 110 -20.95 14.75 0.39
N ALA A 111 -21.51 13.58 0.05
CA ALA A 111 -22.94 13.42 -0.19
C ALA A 111 -23.78 13.72 1.06
N LYS A 112 -23.27 13.38 2.24
CA LYS A 112 -23.91 13.64 3.53
C LYS A 112 -23.61 15.04 4.08
N LYS A 113 -22.75 15.83 3.40
CA LYS A 113 -22.24 17.13 3.89
C LYS A 113 -21.63 17.03 5.30
N ALA A 114 -20.99 15.89 5.57
CA ALA A 114 -20.29 15.67 6.82
C ALA A 114 -18.96 16.42 6.81
N GLU A 115 -18.71 17.17 7.86
CA GLU A 115 -17.46 17.93 8.04
C GLU A 115 -16.66 17.34 9.19
N MET A 116 -15.37 17.38 9.05
CA MET A 116 -14.42 16.95 10.09
C MET A 116 -13.87 18.21 10.79
N SER A 117 -13.71 18.14 12.11
CA SER A 117 -13.07 19.23 12.87
C SER A 117 -11.60 19.38 12.42
N ASP A 118 -11.08 20.62 12.52
CA ASP A 118 -9.67 20.90 12.16
C ASP A 118 -8.68 20.07 12.99
N ALA A 119 -9.00 19.82 14.26
CA ALA A 119 -8.19 18.97 15.13
C ALA A 119 -8.13 17.52 14.62
N ALA A 120 -9.29 16.91 14.30
CA ALA A 120 -9.34 15.56 13.76
C ALA A 120 -8.64 15.46 12.40
N ARG A 121 -8.79 16.49 11.56
CA ARG A 121 -8.12 16.58 10.27
C ARG A 121 -6.60 16.59 10.41
N LYS A 122 -6.07 17.34 11.36
CA LYS A 122 -4.63 17.39 11.63
C LYS A 122 -4.11 16.06 12.15
N GLU A 123 -4.81 15.43 13.10
CA GLU A 123 -4.45 14.13 13.66
C GLU A 123 -4.38 13.05 12.57
N LEU A 124 -5.38 13.00 11.68
CA LEU A 124 -5.37 12.07 10.54
C LEU A 124 -4.26 12.36 9.53
N LEU A 125 -3.94 13.63 9.30
CA LEU A 125 -2.86 14.02 8.41
C LEU A 125 -1.50 13.56 8.95
N ASP A 126 -1.26 13.72 10.24
CA ASP A 126 -0.02 13.31 10.88
C ASP A 126 0.13 11.77 10.85
N MET A 127 -0.93 11.03 11.21
CA MET A 127 -0.95 9.57 11.10
C MET A 127 -0.74 9.08 9.67
N SER A 128 -1.37 9.72 8.68
CA SER A 128 -1.24 9.34 7.27
C SER A 128 0.19 9.51 6.74
N LYS A 129 0.93 10.50 7.22
CA LYS A 129 2.35 10.69 6.86
C LYS A 129 3.21 9.54 7.36
N ASP A 130 3.08 9.17 8.63
CA ASP A 130 3.85 8.07 9.21
C ASP A 130 3.51 6.75 8.51
N ALA A 131 2.23 6.52 8.21
CA ALA A 131 1.80 5.33 7.46
C ALA A 131 2.41 5.29 6.04
N MET A 132 2.42 6.41 5.32
CA MET A 132 3.02 6.47 3.99
C MET A 132 4.54 6.31 4.02
N ASP A 133 5.21 6.88 5.03
CA ASP A 133 6.65 6.70 5.22
C ASP A 133 6.99 5.23 5.46
N ALA A 134 6.18 4.51 6.26
CA ALA A 134 6.33 3.06 6.46
C ALA A 134 6.15 2.28 5.14
N VAL A 135 5.14 2.60 4.34
CA VAL A 135 4.87 1.96 3.05
C VAL A 135 6.05 2.14 2.08
N TYR A 136 6.53 3.38 1.91
CA TYR A 136 7.66 3.63 1.00
C TYR A 136 8.96 2.98 1.51
N MET A 137 9.19 2.96 2.81
CA MET A 137 10.34 2.26 3.39
C MET A 137 10.26 0.75 3.17
N ALA A 138 9.09 0.14 3.33
CA ALA A 138 8.88 -1.29 3.07
C ALA A 138 9.17 -1.63 1.59
N LEU A 139 8.71 -0.80 0.65
CA LEU A 139 9.01 -0.97 -0.77
C LEU A 139 10.51 -0.82 -1.07
N ASP A 140 11.20 0.14 -0.46
CA ASP A 140 12.65 0.33 -0.62
C ASP A 140 13.43 -0.89 -0.11
N ILE A 141 13.05 -1.44 1.03
CA ILE A 141 13.65 -2.67 1.58
C ILE A 141 13.42 -3.86 0.64
N PHE A 142 12.20 -4.03 0.16
CA PHE A 142 11.85 -5.12 -0.77
C PHE A 142 12.61 -5.00 -2.09
N GLU A 143 12.73 -3.79 -2.65
CA GLU A 143 13.44 -3.54 -3.90
C GLU A 143 14.93 -3.81 -3.80
N LYS A 144 15.55 -3.42 -2.67
CA LYS A 144 17.00 -3.48 -2.46
C LYS A 144 17.48 -4.73 -1.73
N ASP A 145 16.57 -5.56 -1.24
CA ASP A 145 16.87 -6.66 -0.32
C ASP A 145 17.65 -6.19 0.94
N ASP A 146 17.39 -4.93 1.40
CA ASP A 146 18.09 -4.29 2.52
C ASP A 146 17.32 -4.46 3.84
N TYR A 147 17.37 -5.66 4.38
CA TYR A 147 16.69 -6.01 5.63
C TYR A 147 17.26 -5.36 6.90
N ASN A 148 18.38 -4.63 6.80
CA ASN A 148 18.97 -3.91 7.96
C ASN A 148 18.10 -2.73 8.42
N LYS A 149 17.12 -2.32 7.61
CA LYS A 149 16.20 -1.23 7.91
C LYS A 149 14.89 -1.67 8.58
N LEU A 150 14.71 -2.97 8.86
CA LEU A 150 13.45 -3.46 9.45
C LEU A 150 13.14 -2.81 10.79
N ASP A 151 14.13 -2.58 11.64
CA ASP A 151 13.95 -1.89 12.93
C ASP A 151 13.35 -0.47 12.76
N GLN A 152 13.64 0.19 11.63
CA GLN A 152 13.08 1.52 11.33
C GLN A 152 11.61 1.46 10.96
N ILE A 153 11.17 0.39 10.29
CA ILE A 153 9.74 0.16 10.01
C ILE A 153 8.99 -0.07 11.32
N GLU A 154 9.51 -0.88 12.23
CA GLU A 154 8.88 -1.15 13.53
C GLU A 154 8.65 0.15 14.31
N ILE A 155 9.58 1.10 14.24
CA ILE A 155 9.40 2.42 14.85
C ILE A 155 8.27 3.20 14.19
N LEU A 156 8.17 3.18 12.86
CA LEU A 156 7.09 3.86 12.13
C LEU A 156 5.73 3.22 12.40
N GLU A 157 5.66 1.89 12.44
CA GLU A 157 4.44 1.16 12.80
C GLU A 157 3.98 1.53 14.22
N GLN A 158 4.91 1.60 15.18
CA GLN A 158 4.57 2.02 16.54
C GLN A 158 4.03 3.46 16.58
N HIS A 159 4.58 4.38 15.78
CA HIS A 159 4.06 5.74 15.68
C HIS A 159 2.64 5.77 15.11
N VAL A 160 2.35 4.97 14.08
CA VAL A 160 1.00 4.86 13.52
C VAL A 160 0.02 4.33 14.57
N ASP A 161 0.39 3.29 15.31
CA ASP A 161 -0.43 2.71 16.38
C ASP A 161 -0.70 3.71 17.51
N ASP A 162 0.30 4.51 17.89
CA ASP A 162 0.17 5.54 18.91
C ASP A 162 -0.75 6.67 18.44
N HIS A 163 -0.59 7.12 17.17
CA HIS A 163 -1.49 8.11 16.56
C HIS A 163 -2.93 7.60 16.48
N GLU A 164 -3.15 6.32 16.14
CA GLU A 164 -4.49 5.72 16.13
C GLU A 164 -5.15 5.79 17.51
N LYS A 165 -4.43 5.39 18.56
CA LYS A 165 -4.92 5.44 19.95
C LYS A 165 -5.26 6.86 20.39
N ASP A 166 -4.37 7.80 20.11
CA ASP A 166 -4.57 9.22 20.46
C ASP A 166 -5.77 9.80 19.71
N LEU A 167 -5.90 9.48 18.42
CA LEU A 167 -7.02 9.93 17.59
C LEU A 167 -8.36 9.42 18.14
N ILE A 168 -8.44 8.14 18.53
CA ILE A 168 -9.64 7.54 19.11
C ILE A 168 -9.98 8.23 20.45
N ASN A 169 -9.01 8.39 21.34
CA ASN A 169 -9.21 9.03 22.64
C ASN A 169 -9.66 10.48 22.49
N ASN A 170 -8.98 11.25 21.66
CA ASN A 170 -9.31 12.65 21.40
C ASN A 170 -10.69 12.80 20.75
N HIS A 171 -11.08 11.87 19.87
CA HIS A 171 -12.41 11.86 19.28
C HIS A 171 -13.49 11.60 20.32
N ILE A 172 -13.29 10.65 21.23
CA ILE A 172 -14.21 10.37 22.35
C ILE A 172 -14.34 11.61 23.23
N GLU A 173 -13.24 12.27 23.59
CA GLU A 173 -13.27 13.48 24.40
C GLU A 173 -14.04 14.63 23.71
N ARG A 174 -13.84 14.80 22.39
CA ARG A 174 -14.59 15.81 21.62
C ARG A 174 -16.09 15.52 21.61
N ILE A 175 -16.50 14.27 21.45
CA ILE A 175 -17.92 13.87 21.53
C ILE A 175 -18.48 14.17 22.91
N MET A 176 -17.79 13.79 23.99
CA MET A 176 -18.24 14.02 25.36
C MET A 176 -18.39 15.52 25.70
N ASN A 177 -17.55 16.35 25.11
CA ASN A 177 -17.56 17.79 25.30
C ASN A 177 -18.43 18.55 24.28
N SER A 178 -19.18 17.85 23.43
CA SER A 178 -20.01 18.43 22.36
C SER A 178 -19.22 19.34 21.39
N LEU A 179 -17.96 18.97 21.12
CA LEU A 179 -17.06 19.71 20.23
C LEU A 179 -16.94 19.09 18.82
N CYS A 180 -17.72 18.05 18.56
CA CYS A 180 -17.84 17.40 17.23
C CYS A 180 -19.20 17.64 16.64
#